data_4258dec873d89e351091a194c0dfe4d7
#
_entry.id   4258dec873d89e351091a194c0dfe4d7
#
_cell.length_a   1.000
_cell.length_b   1.000
_cell.length_c   1.000
_cell.angle_alpha   90.00
_cell.angle_beta   90.00
_cell.angle_gamma   90.00
#
_symmetry.space_group_name_H-M   'P 1'
#
loop_
_entity.id
_entity.type
_entity.pdbx_description
1 polymer ?
#
loop_
_entity_poly.entity_id
_entity_poly.type
_entity_poly.pdbx_seq_one_letter_code
_entity_poly.pdbx_strand_id
1 'polypeptide(L)'
;MKIYTTYFSNVRNLSANIVPISISGKAPIGWKGLQYKKLAPKYSFFSIWKETQDNDYYIEHYNSEVLEKLSVDNVVNELITLSECSDTIALVCYESPEKFCHRHLVAKWLSQNGYEVEEYNKES
;
A
#
# COMPACT_ATOMS: atom_id res chain seq x y z
N MET A 1 -1.66 -6.99 -14.88
CA MET A 1 -2.27 -6.00 -13.96
C MET A 1 -1.33 -4.84 -13.73
N LYS A 2 -1.86 -3.64 -13.80
CA LYS A 2 -1.11 -2.44 -13.45
C LYS A 2 -1.40 -2.06 -11.99
N ILE A 3 -0.36 -1.82 -11.21
CA ILE A 3 -0.49 -1.46 -9.80
C ILE A 3 0.05 -0.05 -9.59
N TYR A 4 -0.78 0.81 -9.02
CA TYR A 4 -0.36 2.14 -8.58
C TYR A 4 -0.30 2.16 -7.06
N THR A 5 0.46 3.10 -6.52
CA THR A 5 0.39 3.48 -5.12
C THR A 5 -0.04 4.94 -5.04
N THR A 6 -0.78 5.30 -3.99
CA THR A 6 -1.20 6.68 -3.81
C THR A 6 -1.58 6.92 -2.34
N TYR A 7 -2.14 8.07 -2.05
CA TYR A 7 -2.55 8.43 -0.69
C TYR A 7 -4.01 8.87 -0.70
N PHE A 8 -4.66 8.80 0.48
CA PHE A 8 -6.11 8.96 0.56
C PHE A 8 -6.61 10.27 -0.04
N SER A 9 -5.92 11.38 0.19
CA SER A 9 -6.39 12.66 -0.34
C SER A 9 -6.25 12.76 -1.87
N ASN A 10 -5.53 11.85 -2.51
CA ASN A 10 -5.38 11.80 -3.96
C ASN A 10 -6.33 10.80 -4.64
N VAL A 11 -7.08 10.02 -3.86
CA VAL A 11 -7.96 8.99 -4.42
C VAL A 11 -9.01 9.59 -5.35
N ARG A 12 -9.53 10.77 -5.02
CA ARG A 12 -10.52 11.46 -5.87
C ARG A 12 -9.99 11.79 -7.26
N ASN A 13 -8.67 11.77 -7.45
CA ASN A 13 -8.05 12.07 -8.75
C ASN A 13 -7.81 10.81 -9.59
N LEU A 14 -8.09 9.63 -9.05
CA LEU A 14 -7.91 8.39 -9.81
C LEU A 14 -8.89 8.30 -10.95
N SER A 15 -8.44 7.73 -12.08
CA SER A 15 -9.33 7.42 -13.18
C SER A 15 -10.39 6.41 -12.73
N ALA A 16 -11.58 6.46 -13.32
CA ALA A 16 -12.70 5.63 -12.88
C ALA A 16 -12.44 4.13 -12.96
N ASN A 17 -11.52 3.71 -13.83
CA ASN A 17 -11.19 2.30 -13.99
C ASN A 17 -10.16 1.79 -12.98
N ILE A 18 -9.62 2.65 -12.11
CA ILE A 18 -8.62 2.26 -11.11
C ILE A 18 -9.34 1.98 -9.79
N VAL A 19 -9.16 0.78 -9.25
CA VAL A 19 -9.82 0.36 -8.02
C VAL A 19 -8.90 0.67 -6.83
N PRO A 20 -9.29 1.59 -5.92
CA PRO A 20 -8.47 1.90 -4.75
C PRO A 20 -8.65 0.85 -3.66
N ILE A 21 -7.53 0.43 -3.08
CA ILE A 21 -7.51 -0.56 -2.00
C ILE A 21 -6.66 -0.01 -0.87
N SER A 22 -7.26 0.21 0.30
CA SER A 22 -6.52 0.66 1.47
C SER A 22 -5.60 -0.44 1.99
N ILE A 23 -4.33 -0.10 2.22
CA ILE A 23 -3.38 -1.01 2.88
C ILE A 23 -2.97 -0.48 4.25
N SER A 24 -3.74 0.45 4.79
CA SER A 24 -3.54 0.97 6.15
C SER A 24 -4.21 0.06 7.18
N GLY A 25 -3.72 0.12 8.41
CA GLY A 25 -4.37 -0.62 9.51
C GLY A 25 -5.77 -0.09 9.80
N LYS A 26 -5.98 1.20 9.60
CA LYS A 26 -7.26 1.85 9.80
C LYS A 26 -7.49 2.89 8.71
N ALA A 27 -8.50 2.65 7.87
CA ALA A 27 -8.85 3.59 6.82
C ALA A 27 -9.54 4.83 7.42
N PRO A 28 -9.53 5.98 6.70
CA PRO A 28 -10.20 7.17 7.22
C PRO A 28 -11.69 6.98 7.38
N ILE A 29 -12.28 7.75 8.29
CA ILE A 29 -13.72 7.73 8.51
C ILE A 29 -14.42 8.04 7.18
N GLY A 30 -15.43 7.24 6.85
CA GLY A 30 -16.15 7.39 5.59
C GLY A 30 -15.55 6.65 4.41
N TRP A 31 -14.44 5.94 4.60
CA TRP A 31 -13.85 5.15 3.53
C TRP A 31 -14.83 4.04 3.10
N LYS A 32 -15.17 4.04 1.82
CA LYS A 32 -16.10 3.06 1.25
C LYS A 32 -15.45 2.09 0.28
N GLY A 33 -14.13 2.24 0.06
CA GLY A 33 -13.38 1.37 -0.82
C GLY A 33 -12.97 0.07 -0.17
N LEU A 34 -12.22 -0.71 -0.91
CA LEU A 34 -11.71 -2.00 -0.44
C LEU A 34 -10.57 -1.81 0.56
N GLN A 35 -10.33 -2.84 1.36
CA GLN A 35 -9.22 -2.85 2.32
C GLN A 35 -8.47 -4.17 2.22
N TYR A 36 -7.13 -4.11 2.30
CA TYR A 36 -6.29 -5.29 2.32
C TYR A 36 -5.32 -5.16 3.48
N LYS A 37 -5.73 -5.66 4.64
CA LYS A 37 -5.00 -5.42 5.90
C LYS A 37 -3.76 -6.29 6.09
N LYS A 38 -3.53 -7.29 5.25
CA LYS A 38 -2.31 -8.08 5.32
C LYS A 38 -1.06 -7.25 5.04
N LEU A 39 -1.19 -6.14 4.34
CA LEU A 39 -0.08 -5.22 4.07
C LEU A 39 0.01 -4.07 5.09
N ALA A 40 -0.89 -4.03 6.06
CA ALA A 40 -0.86 -3.00 7.10
C ALA A 40 0.33 -3.23 8.05
N PRO A 41 0.91 -2.14 8.60
CA PRO A 41 1.95 -2.30 9.62
C PRO A 41 1.36 -2.88 10.90
N LYS A 42 2.19 -3.60 11.67
CA LYS A 42 1.77 -4.08 12.97
C LYS A 42 1.86 -2.96 13.99
N TYR A 43 0.90 -2.90 14.89
CA TYR A 43 0.84 -1.84 15.88
C TYR A 43 2.09 -1.82 16.77
N SER A 44 2.67 -2.98 17.06
CA SER A 44 3.83 -3.09 17.93
C SER A 44 5.00 -2.22 17.49
N PHE A 45 5.35 -2.22 16.19
CA PHE A 45 6.43 -1.36 15.72
C PHE A 45 5.93 0.00 15.25
N PHE A 46 4.70 0.08 14.78
CA PHE A 46 4.12 1.34 14.33
C PHE A 46 4.03 2.35 15.48
N SER A 47 3.63 1.89 16.68
CA SER A 47 3.53 2.78 17.84
C SER A 47 4.88 3.35 18.26
N ILE A 48 5.94 2.53 18.17
CA ILE A 48 7.30 2.98 18.48
C ILE A 48 7.76 4.01 17.43
N TRP A 49 7.49 3.73 16.16
CA TRP A 49 7.85 4.68 15.10
C TRP A 49 7.14 6.02 15.26
N LYS A 50 5.89 6.03 15.69
CA LYS A 50 5.15 7.29 15.92
C LYS A 50 5.84 8.18 16.95
N GLU A 51 6.47 7.59 17.95
CA GLU A 51 7.18 8.33 18.98
C GLU A 51 8.58 8.74 18.56
N THR A 52 9.30 7.84 17.88
CA THR A 52 10.71 8.04 17.57
C THR A 52 10.97 8.64 16.20
N GLN A 53 10.05 8.43 15.25
CA GLN A 53 10.21 8.79 13.84
C GLN A 53 11.46 8.14 13.22
N ASP A 54 11.88 6.98 13.76
CA ASP A 54 13.03 6.24 13.26
C ASP A 54 12.59 5.38 12.07
N ASN A 55 12.84 5.89 10.86
CA ASN A 55 12.42 5.21 9.65
C ASN A 55 13.17 3.89 9.42
N ASP A 56 14.45 3.83 9.80
CA ASP A 56 15.22 2.58 9.63
C ASP A 56 14.64 1.48 10.50
N TYR A 57 14.23 1.80 11.71
CA TYR A 57 13.55 0.85 12.60
C TYR A 57 12.26 0.35 11.95
N TYR A 58 11.45 1.25 11.42
CA TYR A 58 10.20 0.88 10.76
C TYR A 58 10.45 -0.05 9.55
N ILE A 59 11.41 0.34 8.70
CA ILE A 59 11.72 -0.43 7.50
C ILE A 59 12.14 -1.85 7.85
N GLU A 60 13.04 -1.99 8.84
CA GLU A 60 13.51 -3.31 9.27
C GLU A 60 12.36 -4.17 9.78
N HIS A 61 11.52 -3.62 10.65
CA HIS A 61 10.41 -4.38 11.22
C HIS A 61 9.31 -4.66 10.20
N TYR A 62 8.99 -3.71 9.34
CA TYR A 62 7.99 -3.93 8.31
C TYR A 62 8.43 -5.04 7.35
N ASN A 63 9.68 -5.00 6.91
CA ASN A 63 10.19 -6.03 6.01
C ASN A 63 10.18 -7.41 6.67
N SER A 64 10.68 -7.53 7.91
CA SER A 64 10.80 -8.83 8.58
C SER A 64 9.48 -9.36 9.11
N GLU A 65 8.59 -8.49 9.58
CA GLU A 65 7.36 -8.93 10.26
C GLU A 65 6.13 -8.93 9.36
N VAL A 66 6.17 -8.21 8.24
CA VAL A 66 5.05 -8.15 7.31
C VAL A 66 5.43 -8.78 5.98
N LEU A 67 6.33 -8.16 5.22
CA LEU A 67 6.60 -8.62 3.86
C LEU A 67 7.23 -10.01 3.79
N GLU A 68 8.19 -10.31 4.65
CA GLU A 68 8.83 -11.64 4.63
C GLU A 68 7.91 -12.77 5.06
N LYS A 69 6.80 -12.45 5.71
CA LYS A 69 5.79 -13.45 6.10
C LYS A 69 4.78 -13.72 4.99
N LEU A 70 4.84 -12.99 3.88
CA LEU A 70 3.87 -13.07 2.80
C LEU A 70 4.53 -13.59 1.53
N SER A 71 3.74 -14.32 0.73
CA SER A 71 4.13 -14.68 -0.63
C SER A 71 3.65 -13.57 -1.55
N VAL A 72 4.56 -12.99 -2.34
CA VAL A 72 4.21 -11.90 -3.24
C VAL A 72 3.15 -12.33 -4.25
N ASP A 73 3.27 -13.55 -4.81
CA ASP A 73 2.30 -14.03 -5.78
C ASP A 73 0.93 -14.24 -5.15
N ASN A 74 0.88 -14.73 -3.91
CA ASN A 74 -0.40 -14.89 -3.20
C ASN A 74 -1.04 -13.54 -2.91
N VAL A 75 -0.25 -12.55 -2.53
CA VAL A 75 -0.77 -11.19 -2.29
C VAL A 75 -1.37 -10.63 -3.57
N VAL A 76 -0.66 -10.74 -4.69
CA VAL A 76 -1.18 -10.23 -5.97
C VAL A 76 -2.45 -10.97 -6.37
N ASN A 77 -2.49 -12.29 -6.21
CA ASN A 77 -3.70 -13.07 -6.51
C ASN A 77 -4.88 -12.66 -5.63
N GLU A 78 -4.63 -12.39 -4.35
CA GLU A 78 -5.68 -11.91 -3.46
C GLU A 78 -6.18 -10.53 -3.85
N LEU A 79 -5.28 -9.65 -4.29
CA LEU A 79 -5.66 -8.32 -4.77
C LEU A 79 -6.50 -8.40 -6.05
N ILE A 80 -6.14 -9.29 -6.95
CA ILE A 80 -6.92 -9.53 -8.17
C ILE A 80 -8.34 -9.99 -7.80
N THR A 81 -8.45 -10.95 -6.89
CA THR A 81 -9.75 -11.46 -6.45
C THR A 81 -10.57 -10.37 -5.76
N LEU A 82 -9.93 -9.61 -4.86
CA LEU A 82 -10.60 -8.56 -4.10
C LEU A 82 -11.14 -7.46 -5.02
N SER A 83 -10.40 -7.12 -6.06
CA SER A 83 -10.79 -6.08 -7.02
C SER A 83 -11.71 -6.60 -8.12
N GLU A 84 -12.21 -7.83 -8.00
CA GLU A 84 -13.07 -8.48 -9.00
C GLU A 84 -12.41 -8.54 -10.37
N CYS A 85 -11.13 -8.93 -10.38
CA CYS A 85 -10.32 -9.10 -11.60
C CYS A 85 -10.14 -7.80 -12.38
N SER A 86 -10.01 -6.68 -11.68
CA SER A 86 -9.71 -5.40 -12.32
C SER A 86 -8.32 -5.42 -12.94
N ASP A 87 -8.16 -4.74 -14.07
CA ASP A 87 -6.87 -4.60 -14.74
C ASP A 87 -5.94 -3.62 -14.02
N THR A 88 -6.48 -2.70 -13.24
CA THR A 88 -5.71 -1.63 -12.62
C THR A 88 -6.21 -1.37 -11.21
N ILE A 89 -5.29 -1.38 -10.25
CA ILE A 89 -5.59 -1.09 -8.86
C ILE A 89 -4.63 -0.02 -8.32
N ALA A 90 -5.02 0.62 -7.22
CA ALA A 90 -4.15 1.55 -6.49
C ALA A 90 -4.12 1.14 -5.01
N LEU A 91 -2.93 0.94 -4.48
CA LEU A 91 -2.73 0.67 -3.06
C LEU A 91 -2.60 2.01 -2.34
N VAL A 92 -3.39 2.22 -1.30
CA VAL A 92 -3.58 3.55 -0.71
C VAL A 92 -3.17 3.57 0.76
N CYS A 93 -2.41 4.59 1.15
CA CYS A 93 -2.14 4.88 2.55
C CYS A 93 -2.16 6.41 2.80
N TYR A 94 -1.75 6.87 3.98
CA TYR A 94 -2.02 8.24 4.40
C TYR A 94 -1.10 9.32 3.85
N GLU A 95 0.21 9.06 3.81
CA GLU A 95 1.18 10.13 3.61
C GLU A 95 1.37 10.52 2.14
N SER A 96 1.65 11.79 1.89
CA SER A 96 1.99 12.30 0.57
C SER A 96 3.30 11.67 0.04
N PRO A 97 3.58 11.76 -1.28
CA PRO A 97 4.72 11.04 -1.86
C PRO A 97 6.09 11.37 -1.27
N GLU A 98 6.29 12.60 -0.83
CA GLU A 98 7.58 13.03 -0.28
C GLU A 98 7.78 12.61 1.18
N LYS A 99 6.75 12.04 1.82
CA LYS A 99 6.83 11.60 3.20
C LYS A 99 6.97 10.08 3.29
N PHE A 100 7.53 9.62 4.40
CA PHE A 100 7.66 8.19 4.64
C PHE A 100 6.29 7.52 4.78
N CYS A 101 6.09 6.44 4.03
CA CYS A 101 4.87 5.63 4.15
C CYS A 101 5.17 4.21 3.69
N HIS A 102 4.53 3.24 4.34
CA HIS A 102 4.80 1.83 4.04
C HIS A 102 4.43 1.43 2.60
N ARG A 103 3.59 2.20 1.90
CA ARG A 103 3.29 1.86 0.50
C ARG A 103 4.53 1.90 -0.38
N HIS A 104 5.52 2.73 -0.04
CA HIS A 104 6.78 2.76 -0.81
C HIS A 104 7.57 1.48 -0.61
N LEU A 105 7.51 0.88 0.57
CA LEU A 105 8.13 -0.41 0.85
C LEU A 105 7.41 -1.52 0.07
N VAL A 106 6.09 -1.47 0.02
CA VAL A 106 5.29 -2.42 -0.76
C VAL A 106 5.61 -2.29 -2.25
N ALA A 107 5.69 -1.06 -2.76
CA ALA A 107 6.01 -0.82 -4.16
C ALA A 107 7.37 -1.41 -4.53
N LYS A 108 8.37 -1.20 -3.68
CA LYS A 108 9.70 -1.77 -3.90
C LYS A 108 9.67 -3.29 -3.90
N TRP A 109 8.98 -3.88 -2.94
CA TRP A 109 8.84 -5.33 -2.80
C TRP A 109 8.19 -5.95 -4.04
N LEU A 110 7.09 -5.36 -4.50
CA LEU A 110 6.41 -5.82 -5.72
C LEU A 110 7.31 -5.67 -6.94
N SER A 111 7.97 -4.53 -7.09
CA SER A 111 8.86 -4.27 -8.23
C SER A 111 10.03 -5.25 -8.28
N GLN A 112 10.60 -5.57 -7.12
CA GLN A 112 11.70 -6.55 -7.04
C GLN A 112 11.27 -7.96 -7.43
N ASN A 113 9.97 -8.22 -7.40
CA ASN A 113 9.41 -9.53 -7.76
C ASN A 113 8.73 -9.54 -9.12
N GLY A 114 9.05 -8.55 -9.97
CA GLY A 114 8.63 -8.55 -11.36
C GLY A 114 7.29 -7.88 -11.67
N TYR A 115 6.68 -7.22 -10.70
CA TYR A 115 5.42 -6.53 -10.92
C TYR A 115 5.68 -5.05 -11.23
N GLU A 116 4.89 -4.49 -12.13
CA GLU A 116 5.01 -3.09 -12.50
C GLU A 116 4.21 -2.23 -11.53
N VAL A 117 4.91 -1.32 -10.81
CA VAL A 117 4.28 -0.48 -9.80
C VAL A 117 4.82 0.95 -9.94
N GLU A 118 3.93 1.92 -9.88
CA GLU A 118 4.36 3.32 -9.84
C GLU A 118 3.42 4.16 -8.99
N GLU A 119 3.94 5.26 -8.45
CA GLU A 119 3.12 6.20 -7.69
C GLU A 119 2.19 6.93 -8.67
N TYR A 120 0.91 7.03 -8.34
CA TYR A 120 -0.05 7.64 -9.23
C TYR A 120 0.14 9.17 -9.26
N ASN A 121 0.33 9.69 -10.44
CA ASN A 121 0.43 11.12 -10.67
C ASN A 121 -0.59 11.50 -11.72
N LYS A 122 -1.58 12.31 -11.33
CA LYS A 122 -2.66 12.72 -12.21
C LYS A 122 -2.17 13.43 -13.47
N GLU A 123 -1.02 14.09 -13.39
CA GLU A 123 -0.50 14.89 -14.51
C GLU A 123 0.42 14.11 -15.43
N SER A 124 0.69 12.88 -15.12
CA SER A 124 1.55 12.05 -15.96
C SER A 124 0.76 11.15 -16.90
#